data_d952363c6567a518d7aa5310e7b8835b
#
_entry.id   d952363c6567a518d7aa5310e7b8835b
#
_cell.length_a   1.000
_cell.length_b   1.000
_cell.length_c   1.000
_cell.angle_alpha   90.00
_cell.angle_beta   90.00
_cell.angle_gamma   90.00
#
_symmetry.space_group_name_H-M   'P 1'
#
loop_
_entity.id
_entity.type
_entity.pdbx_description
1 polymer ?
#
loop_
_entity_poly.entity_id
_entity_poly.type
_entity_poly.pdbx_seq_one_letter_code
_entity_poly.pdbx_strand_id
1 'polypeptide(L)'
;MNNIDELLKDGKWQILYKAFKGLEAWKVPEGDYLEFGVFEGMSFKHACHLSKRFNHKNMHFYAFDSFQGLPKPTLEEENKYEHFSEGQFSCSQETFCDILKKSNIDLNEVTCIPGFYEDSLTSELKKKLPIKRASIVWIDVDL
;
A
#
# COMPACT_ATOMS: atom_id res chain seq x y z
N MET A 1 -0.45 -22.52 2.06
CA MET A 1 0.08 -21.82 3.25
C MET A 1 1.49 -21.36 2.89
N ASN A 2 1.64 -20.09 2.53
CA ASN A 2 2.98 -19.54 2.35
C ASN A 2 3.63 -19.49 3.73
N ASN A 3 4.76 -20.17 3.86
CA ASN A 3 5.47 -20.28 5.11
C ASN A 3 5.92 -18.86 5.52
N ILE A 4 5.37 -18.32 6.60
CA ILE A 4 5.70 -16.98 7.14
C ILE A 4 7.21 -16.87 7.39
N ASP A 5 7.86 -17.97 7.77
CA ASP A 5 9.31 -18.00 8.01
C ASP A 5 10.12 -17.76 6.73
N GLU A 6 9.56 -18.06 5.56
CA GLU A 6 10.17 -17.78 4.26
C GLU A 6 10.00 -16.31 3.87
N LEU A 7 8.84 -15.73 4.14
CA LEU A 7 8.58 -14.30 3.94
C LEU A 7 9.41 -13.43 4.90
N LEU A 8 9.67 -13.91 6.12
CA LEU A 8 10.49 -13.19 7.10
C LEU A 8 12.00 -13.17 6.75
N LYS A 9 12.43 -13.89 5.71
CA LYS A 9 13.82 -13.78 5.20
C LYS A 9 14.04 -12.51 4.39
N ASP A 10 13.01 -11.92 3.82
CA ASP A 10 13.09 -10.62 3.14
C ASP A 10 12.93 -9.49 4.18
N GLY A 11 13.90 -8.58 4.23
CA GLY A 11 13.92 -7.48 5.20
C GLY A 11 12.70 -6.57 5.13
N LYS A 12 12.12 -6.36 3.94
CA LYS A 12 10.90 -5.57 3.71
C LYS A 12 9.69 -6.17 4.45
N TRP A 13 9.52 -7.48 4.34
CA TRP A 13 8.41 -8.19 5.01
C TRP A 13 8.60 -8.26 6.52
N GLN A 14 9.84 -8.35 6.99
CA GLN A 14 10.14 -8.27 8.42
C GLN A 14 9.73 -6.93 9.01
N ILE A 15 9.96 -5.82 8.30
CA ILE A 15 9.58 -4.47 8.77
C ILE A 15 8.07 -4.40 8.92
N LEU A 16 7.31 -4.84 7.93
CA LEU A 16 5.84 -4.83 7.99
C LEU A 16 5.29 -5.72 9.11
N TYR A 17 5.84 -6.93 9.26
CA TYR A 17 5.49 -7.82 10.37
C TYR A 17 5.77 -7.18 11.74
N LYS A 18 6.94 -6.55 11.90
CA LYS A 18 7.31 -5.86 13.15
C LYS A 18 6.38 -4.66 13.43
N ALA A 19 5.93 -3.95 12.39
CA ALA A 19 4.97 -2.86 12.54
C ALA A 19 3.65 -3.38 13.14
N PHE A 20 3.05 -4.43 12.58
CA PHE A 20 1.84 -5.04 13.13
C PHE A 20 2.02 -5.58 14.54
N LYS A 21 3.13 -6.27 14.79
CA LYS A 21 3.49 -6.74 16.14
C LYS A 21 3.65 -5.59 17.14
N GLY A 22 4.19 -4.45 16.68
CA GLY A 22 4.32 -3.24 17.47
C GLY A 22 2.98 -2.62 17.86
N LEU A 23 1.99 -2.61 16.95
CA LEU A 23 0.63 -2.12 17.26
C LEU A 23 0.03 -2.87 18.47
N GLU A 24 0.19 -4.20 18.49
CA GLU A 24 -0.28 -5.04 19.59
C GLU A 24 0.52 -4.78 20.89
N ALA A 25 1.85 -4.81 20.79
CA ALA A 25 2.74 -4.65 21.96
C ALA A 25 2.60 -3.29 22.66
N TRP A 26 2.40 -2.23 21.89
CA TRP A 26 2.24 -0.86 22.39
C TRP A 26 0.78 -0.47 22.64
N LYS A 27 -0.15 -1.39 22.44
CA LYS A 27 -1.59 -1.16 22.57
C LYS A 27 -2.05 0.08 21.81
N VAL A 28 -1.56 0.23 20.59
CA VAL A 28 -1.94 1.34 19.71
C VAL A 28 -3.43 1.19 19.38
N PRO A 29 -4.23 2.26 19.55
CA PRO A 29 -5.63 2.19 19.17
C PRO A 29 -5.79 1.86 17.67
N GLU A 30 -6.77 1.02 17.35
CA GLU A 30 -7.03 0.59 15.98
C GLU A 30 -7.28 1.77 15.04
N GLY A 31 -6.70 1.73 13.87
CA GLY A 31 -6.81 2.69 12.80
C GLY A 31 -6.56 2.00 11.46
N ASP A 32 -6.48 2.78 10.40
CA ASP A 32 -6.40 2.28 9.04
C ASP A 32 -4.95 2.03 8.58
N TYR A 33 -4.83 1.26 7.51
CA TYR A 33 -3.58 1.05 6.77
C TYR A 33 -3.59 1.90 5.50
N LEU A 34 -2.55 2.69 5.30
CA LEU A 34 -2.36 3.52 4.11
C LEU A 34 -1.09 3.09 3.38
N GLU A 35 -1.17 2.81 2.09
CA GLU A 35 -0.01 2.49 1.25
C GLU A 35 0.05 3.42 0.04
N PHE A 36 1.20 4.06 -0.13
CA PHE A 36 1.52 4.94 -1.25
C PHE A 36 2.52 4.22 -2.16
N GLY A 37 2.06 3.91 -3.38
CA GLY A 37 2.76 3.04 -4.31
C GLY A 37 2.46 1.56 -4.04
N VAL A 38 1.46 1.00 -4.72
CA VAL A 38 1.03 -0.38 -4.49
C VAL A 38 1.45 -1.36 -5.57
N PHE A 39 1.67 -0.91 -6.80
CA PHE A 39 2.02 -1.72 -7.96
C PHE A 39 1.15 -2.97 -8.08
N GLU A 40 1.72 -4.19 -8.03
CA GLU A 40 0.99 -5.46 -8.03
C GLU A 40 0.45 -5.87 -6.65
N GLY A 41 0.58 -5.00 -5.66
CA GLY A 41 -0.01 -5.17 -4.33
C GLY A 41 0.66 -6.23 -3.45
N MET A 42 1.96 -6.50 -3.62
CA MET A 42 2.64 -7.52 -2.82
C MET A 42 2.67 -7.14 -1.34
N SER A 43 3.12 -5.93 -1.00
CA SER A 43 3.10 -5.39 0.37
C SER A 43 1.69 -5.22 0.89
N PHE A 44 0.80 -4.69 0.06
CA PHE A 44 -0.59 -4.46 0.40
C PHE A 44 -1.33 -5.75 0.80
N LYS A 45 -1.20 -6.82 0.00
CA LYS A 45 -1.75 -8.14 0.33
C LYS A 45 -1.21 -8.65 1.66
N HIS A 46 0.09 -8.46 1.87
CA HIS A 46 0.76 -8.91 3.07
C HIS A 46 0.22 -8.18 4.30
N ALA A 47 0.02 -6.86 4.20
CA ALA A 47 -0.62 -6.07 5.25
C ALA A 47 -2.03 -6.58 5.57
N CYS A 48 -2.86 -6.86 4.56
CA CYS A 48 -4.19 -7.41 4.75
C CYS A 48 -4.17 -8.77 5.48
N HIS A 49 -3.23 -9.65 5.15
CA HIS A 49 -3.09 -10.93 5.85
C HIS A 49 -2.56 -10.78 7.27
N LEU A 50 -1.61 -9.86 7.50
CA LEU A 50 -1.09 -9.58 8.82
C LEU A 50 -2.16 -8.97 9.73
N SER A 51 -3.00 -8.06 9.23
CA SER A 51 -4.11 -7.51 10.01
C SER A 51 -5.03 -8.59 10.57
N LYS A 52 -5.39 -9.56 9.72
CA LYS A 52 -6.20 -10.73 10.14
C LYS A 52 -5.46 -11.58 11.18
N ARG A 53 -4.16 -11.82 10.98
CA ARG A 53 -3.33 -12.59 11.91
C ARG A 53 -3.21 -11.92 13.29
N PHE A 54 -3.08 -10.59 13.33
CA PHE A 54 -3.00 -9.80 14.55
C PHE A 54 -4.37 -9.31 15.05
N ASN A 55 -5.47 -9.83 14.48
CA ASN A 55 -6.84 -9.57 14.90
C ASN A 55 -7.29 -8.08 14.81
N HIS A 56 -6.72 -7.31 13.87
CA HIS A 56 -7.17 -5.97 13.54
C HIS A 56 -8.39 -6.02 12.61
N LYS A 57 -9.56 -6.35 13.16
CA LYS A 57 -10.79 -6.68 12.38
C LYS A 57 -11.44 -5.47 11.72
N ASN A 58 -11.21 -4.28 12.25
CA ASN A 58 -11.84 -3.04 11.75
C ASN A 58 -10.87 -2.19 10.92
N MET A 59 -9.66 -2.68 10.64
CA MET A 59 -8.69 -1.98 9.83
C MET A 59 -9.17 -1.91 8.39
N HIS A 60 -9.30 -0.70 7.86
CA HIS A 60 -9.56 -0.45 6.45
C HIS A 60 -8.25 -0.14 5.73
N PHE A 61 -8.16 -0.49 4.45
CA PHE A 61 -6.94 -0.41 3.66
C PHE A 61 -7.11 0.58 2.52
N TYR A 62 -6.21 1.56 2.45
CA TYR A 62 -6.23 2.60 1.42
C TYR A 62 -5.01 2.43 0.51
N ALA A 63 -5.27 2.21 -0.77
CA ALA A 63 -4.26 2.06 -1.83
C ALA A 63 -4.17 3.35 -2.65
N PHE A 64 -3.10 4.10 -2.47
CA PHE A 64 -2.81 5.31 -3.23
C PHE A 64 -1.80 5.00 -4.32
N ASP A 65 -2.21 5.07 -5.58
CA ASP A 65 -1.35 4.80 -6.73
C ASP A 65 -1.90 5.50 -7.97
N SER A 66 -1.05 5.79 -8.94
CA SER A 66 -1.52 6.27 -10.24
C SER A 66 -2.33 5.20 -10.97
N PHE A 67 -2.02 3.92 -10.73
CA PHE A 67 -2.46 2.76 -11.49
C PHE A 67 -2.13 2.85 -12.99
N GLN A 68 -1.16 3.69 -13.33
CA GLN A 68 -0.65 3.93 -14.67
C GLN A 68 0.88 3.76 -14.76
N GLY A 69 1.53 3.48 -13.63
CA GLY A 69 2.97 3.44 -13.49
C GLY A 69 3.57 4.81 -13.16
N LEU A 70 4.88 4.93 -13.34
CA LEU A 70 5.60 6.16 -13.03
C LEU A 70 5.18 7.30 -13.95
N PRO A 71 5.15 8.56 -13.45
CA PRO A 71 4.98 9.74 -14.28
C PRO A 71 6.17 9.90 -15.23
N LYS A 72 6.03 10.81 -16.20
CA LYS A 72 7.16 11.19 -17.04
C LYS A 72 8.24 11.86 -16.17
N PRO A 73 9.47 11.33 -16.14
CA PRO A 73 10.54 11.93 -15.36
C PRO A 73 10.85 13.36 -15.81
N THR A 74 11.23 14.23 -14.89
CA THR A 74 11.81 15.52 -15.23
C THR A 74 13.23 15.37 -15.76
N LEU A 75 13.78 16.41 -16.42
CA LEU A 75 15.15 16.38 -16.92
C LEU A 75 16.19 16.16 -15.81
N GLU A 76 15.92 16.62 -14.59
CA GLU A 76 16.79 16.37 -13.44
C GLU A 76 16.72 14.91 -12.99
N GLU A 77 15.54 14.33 -12.99
CA GLU A 77 15.31 12.94 -12.62
C GLU A 77 15.86 11.98 -13.68
N GLU A 78 15.71 12.29 -14.98
CA GLU A 78 16.35 11.52 -16.08
C GLU A 78 17.87 11.46 -15.93
N ASN A 79 18.50 12.56 -15.52
CA ASN A 79 19.95 12.60 -15.31
C ASN A 79 20.40 11.90 -14.03
N LYS A 80 19.54 11.80 -13.03
CA LYS A 80 19.83 11.22 -11.71
C LYS A 80 19.45 9.75 -11.61
N TYR A 81 18.42 9.33 -12.34
CA TYR A 81 17.82 8.01 -12.27
C TYR A 81 17.66 7.41 -13.68
N GLU A 82 18.78 7.06 -14.33
CA GLU A 82 18.83 6.51 -15.70
C GLU A 82 17.98 5.23 -15.91
N HIS A 83 17.42 4.67 -14.83
CA HIS A 83 16.71 3.40 -14.87
C HIS A 83 15.19 3.55 -14.79
N PHE A 84 14.65 4.76 -14.56
CA PHE A 84 13.22 5.00 -14.49
C PHE A 84 12.68 5.57 -15.80
N SER A 85 11.56 5.01 -16.26
CA SER A 85 10.86 5.46 -17.46
C SER A 85 9.36 5.63 -17.20
N GLU A 86 8.73 6.51 -17.98
CA GLU A 86 7.29 6.72 -17.94
C GLU A 86 6.53 5.40 -18.11
N GLY A 87 5.53 5.16 -17.25
CA GLY A 87 4.71 3.95 -17.27
C GLY A 87 5.36 2.70 -16.65
N GLN A 88 6.59 2.78 -16.21
CA GLN A 88 7.23 1.68 -15.50
C GLN A 88 6.49 1.38 -14.18
N PHE A 89 6.49 0.12 -13.74
CA PHE A 89 5.71 -0.36 -12.58
C PHE A 89 4.21 -0.11 -12.70
N SER A 90 3.67 -0.19 -13.93
CA SER A 90 2.25 -0.05 -14.18
C SER A 90 1.48 -1.32 -13.77
N CYS A 91 0.41 -1.12 -13.02
CA CYS A 91 -0.59 -2.14 -12.75
C CYS A 91 -1.96 -1.45 -12.71
N SER A 92 -2.88 -1.82 -13.59
CA SER A 92 -4.19 -1.19 -13.59
C SER A 92 -4.95 -1.47 -12.30
N GLN A 93 -5.83 -0.56 -11.89
CA GLN A 93 -6.67 -0.75 -10.70
C GLN A 93 -7.50 -2.04 -10.79
N GLU A 94 -7.99 -2.38 -11.97
CA GLU A 94 -8.74 -3.62 -12.21
C GLU A 94 -7.87 -4.85 -11.94
N THR A 95 -6.66 -4.89 -12.51
CA THR A 95 -5.69 -5.97 -12.29
C THR A 95 -5.31 -6.08 -10.81
N PHE A 96 -5.05 -4.96 -10.15
CA PHE A 96 -4.76 -4.90 -8.71
C PHE A 96 -5.91 -5.49 -7.89
N CYS A 97 -7.15 -5.08 -8.15
CA CYS A 97 -8.33 -5.62 -7.46
C CYS A 97 -8.49 -7.13 -7.70
N ASP A 98 -8.23 -7.62 -8.91
CA ASP A 98 -8.29 -9.05 -9.22
C ASP A 98 -7.21 -9.86 -8.49
N ILE A 99 -6.01 -9.30 -8.35
CA ILE A 99 -4.94 -9.90 -7.54
C ILE A 99 -5.37 -10.02 -6.07
N LEU A 100 -6.00 -8.98 -5.52
CA LEU A 100 -6.51 -8.99 -4.14
C LEU A 100 -7.59 -10.06 -3.95
N LYS A 101 -8.57 -10.14 -4.86
CA LYS A 101 -9.63 -11.18 -4.83
C LYS A 101 -9.04 -12.59 -4.88
N LYS A 102 -8.09 -12.85 -5.79
CA LYS A 102 -7.40 -14.14 -5.90
C LYS A 102 -6.62 -14.50 -4.63
N SER A 103 -6.26 -13.49 -3.83
CA SER A 103 -5.58 -13.66 -2.54
C SER A 103 -6.55 -13.74 -1.34
N ASN A 104 -7.86 -13.93 -1.59
CA ASN A 104 -8.92 -13.98 -0.58
C ASN A 104 -9.01 -12.72 0.30
N ILE A 105 -8.80 -11.55 -0.30
CA ILE A 105 -8.98 -10.25 0.36
C ILE A 105 -10.35 -9.71 -0.03
N ASP A 106 -11.14 -9.30 0.98
CA ASP A 106 -12.44 -8.69 0.77
C ASP A 106 -12.26 -7.24 0.30
N LEU A 107 -12.72 -6.94 -0.91
CA LEU A 107 -12.62 -5.59 -1.45
C LEU A 107 -13.48 -4.55 -0.71
N ASN A 108 -14.43 -4.97 0.12
CA ASN A 108 -15.15 -4.05 0.99
C ASN A 108 -14.26 -3.44 2.08
N GLU A 109 -13.12 -4.10 2.40
CA GLU A 109 -12.11 -3.60 3.33
C GLU A 109 -11.08 -2.68 2.64
N VAL A 110 -11.20 -2.45 1.32
CA VAL A 110 -10.19 -1.76 0.50
C VAL A 110 -10.80 -0.56 -0.23
N THR A 111 -10.08 0.55 -0.22
CA THR A 111 -10.38 1.72 -1.05
C THR A 111 -9.17 2.07 -1.90
N CYS A 112 -9.34 2.07 -3.22
CA CYS A 112 -8.32 2.54 -4.16
C CYS A 112 -8.51 4.04 -4.41
N ILE A 113 -7.43 4.80 -4.35
CA ILE A 113 -7.37 6.21 -4.67
C ILE A 113 -6.45 6.37 -5.89
N PRO A 114 -7.04 6.37 -7.11
CA PRO A 114 -6.26 6.48 -8.32
C PRO A 114 -5.82 7.92 -8.59
N GLY A 115 -4.66 8.08 -9.18
CA GLY A 115 -4.11 9.34 -9.67
C GLY A 115 -2.68 9.58 -9.20
N PHE A 116 -1.97 10.40 -9.94
CA PHE A 116 -0.67 10.91 -9.51
C PHE A 116 -0.85 11.75 -8.23
N TYR A 117 0.12 11.71 -7.35
CA TYR A 117 -0.01 12.34 -6.02
C TYR A 117 -0.26 13.83 -6.07
N GLU A 118 0.34 14.53 -7.04
CA GLU A 118 0.14 15.96 -7.26
C GLU A 118 -1.34 16.31 -7.53
N ASP A 119 -2.06 15.42 -8.22
CA ASP A 119 -3.45 15.63 -8.60
C ASP A 119 -4.44 15.03 -7.59
N SER A 120 -4.07 13.90 -6.98
CA SER A 120 -4.98 13.12 -6.14
C SER A 120 -4.96 13.52 -4.67
N LEU A 121 -3.78 13.89 -4.11
CA LEU A 121 -3.66 14.21 -2.68
C LEU A 121 -4.11 15.64 -2.36
N THR A 122 -5.40 15.88 -2.49
CA THR A 122 -6.01 17.21 -2.28
C THR A 122 -6.69 17.34 -0.92
N SER A 123 -6.90 18.59 -0.50
CA SER A 123 -7.69 18.89 0.71
C SER A 123 -9.13 18.36 0.60
N GLU A 124 -9.69 18.33 -0.59
CA GLU A 124 -11.02 17.78 -0.88
C GLU A 124 -11.05 16.27 -0.67
N LEU A 125 -10.05 15.55 -1.16
CA LEU A 125 -9.91 14.11 -0.91
C LEU A 125 -9.82 13.83 0.59
N LYS A 126 -8.98 14.57 1.31
CA LYS A 126 -8.83 14.42 2.77
C LYS A 126 -10.15 14.57 3.52
N LYS A 127 -11.02 15.49 3.08
CA LYS A 127 -12.35 15.69 3.69
C LYS A 127 -13.33 14.57 3.36
N LYS A 128 -13.19 13.92 2.21
CA LYS A 128 -14.08 12.84 1.75
C LYS A 128 -13.74 11.49 2.36
N LEU A 129 -12.46 11.23 2.63
CA LEU A 129 -12.03 9.96 3.19
C LEU A 129 -12.40 9.87 4.68
N PRO A 130 -13.03 8.78 5.13
CA PRO A 130 -13.45 8.61 6.51
C PRO A 130 -12.30 8.25 7.47
N ILE A 131 -11.06 8.48 7.06
CA ILE A 131 -9.86 8.15 7.84
C ILE A 131 -9.79 9.05 9.08
N LYS A 132 -9.92 8.46 10.25
CA LYS A 132 -9.77 9.16 11.54
C LYS A 132 -8.35 9.01 12.09
N ARG A 133 -7.73 7.88 11.84
CA ARG A 133 -6.40 7.52 12.33
C ARG A 133 -5.76 6.53 11.37
N ALA A 134 -4.49 6.70 11.08
CA ALA A 134 -3.67 5.69 10.44
C ALA A 134 -2.87 4.94 11.51
N SER A 135 -2.95 3.63 11.53
CA SER A 135 -2.12 2.77 12.37
C SER A 135 -0.78 2.49 11.71
N ILE A 136 -0.80 2.29 10.40
CA ILE A 136 0.42 2.08 9.60
C ILE A 136 0.31 2.92 8.33
N VAL A 137 1.39 3.62 8.02
CA VAL A 137 1.59 4.29 6.73
C VAL A 137 2.82 3.68 6.08
N TRP A 138 2.62 3.08 4.92
CA TRP A 138 3.68 2.48 4.11
C TRP A 138 3.90 3.33 2.86
N ILE A 139 5.13 3.80 2.68
CA ILE A 139 5.50 4.65 1.56
C ILE A 139 6.57 3.92 0.75
N ASP A 140 6.22 3.56 -0.49
CA ASP A 140 7.07 2.81 -1.41
C ASP A 140 6.94 3.44 -2.81
N VAL A 141 7.41 4.67 -2.92
CA VAL A 141 7.33 5.50 -4.12
C VAL A 141 8.72 5.74 -4.68
N ASP A 142 8.87 5.68 -6.00
CA ASP A 142 10.16 5.76 -6.69
C ASP A 142 10.49 7.18 -7.20
N LEU A 143 9.49 7.99 -7.54
CA LEU A 143 9.61 9.38 -8.02
C LEU A 143 8.57 10.28 -7.36
#